data_7d8911cc3a1478d6eebbee734cdfcc81
#
_entry.id   7d8911cc3a1478d6eebbee734cdfcc81
#
_cell.length_a   1.000
_cell.length_b   1.000
_cell.length_c   1.000
_cell.angle_alpha   90.00
_cell.angle_beta   90.00
_cell.angle_gamma   90.00
#
_symmetry.space_group_name_H-M   'P 1'
#
loop_
_entity.id
_entity.type
_entity.pdbx_description
1 polymer ?
#
loop_
_entity_poly.entity_id
_entity_poly.type
_entity_poly.pdbx_seq_one_letter_code
_entity_poly.pdbx_strand_id
1 'polypeptide(L)'
;MNEAAARDIAEWRYPEEYSMYDFSGYEEEEKQLFNGLHFPVYEKEIGEFALVGFVSVGPAAQVVGRSSRKIYEDESATDIGLGLRPDLCGQGKGLGLRLVELAVAFVKSEFPDDNVRLTVAAQHKRAVKVYERAAFVKTEEFRKMMPGVNGKKRPCRFVVMILK
;
A
#
# COMPACT_ATOMS: atom_id res chain seq x y z
N MET A 1 7.10 11.80 -6.16
CA MET A 1 7.92 10.70 -6.73
C MET A 1 9.01 11.30 -7.60
N ASN A 2 10.25 10.79 -7.54
CA ASN A 2 11.32 11.12 -8.47
C ASN A 2 11.71 9.89 -9.30
N GLU A 3 12.45 10.09 -10.38
CA GLU A 3 12.79 9.01 -11.34
C GLU A 3 13.60 7.88 -10.69
N ALA A 4 14.60 8.21 -9.89
CA ALA A 4 15.44 7.21 -9.23
C ALA A 4 14.63 6.31 -8.28
N ALA A 5 13.73 6.89 -7.48
CA ALA A 5 12.85 6.14 -6.61
C ALA A 5 11.84 5.30 -7.39
N ALA A 6 11.27 5.82 -8.48
CA ALA A 6 10.32 5.09 -9.29
C ALA A 6 10.96 3.86 -9.96
N ARG A 7 12.19 4.01 -10.48
CA ARG A 7 12.97 2.89 -11.04
C ARG A 7 13.26 1.83 -9.99
N ASP A 8 13.73 2.24 -8.81
CA ASP A 8 14.03 1.32 -7.71
C ASP A 8 12.76 0.58 -7.27
N ILE A 9 11.66 1.29 -7.00
CA ILE A 9 10.37 0.69 -6.60
C ILE A 9 9.85 -0.30 -7.66
N ALA A 10 9.95 0.01 -8.94
CA ALA A 10 9.49 -0.87 -10.02
C ALA A 10 10.26 -2.20 -10.09
N GLU A 11 11.50 -2.22 -9.58
CA GLU A 11 12.34 -3.43 -9.49
C GLU A 11 12.08 -4.27 -8.24
N TRP A 12 11.27 -3.79 -7.28
CA TRP A 12 11.01 -4.55 -6.06
C TRP A 12 10.26 -5.83 -6.36
N ARG A 13 10.73 -6.92 -5.76
CA ARG A 13 10.12 -8.26 -5.87
C ARG A 13 9.87 -8.81 -4.49
N TYR A 14 8.63 -9.11 -4.21
CA TYR A 14 8.21 -9.71 -2.95
C TYR A 14 8.24 -11.25 -3.05
N PRO A 15 8.32 -11.99 -1.93
CA PRO A 15 8.15 -13.43 -1.91
C PRO A 15 6.89 -13.86 -2.67
N GLU A 16 6.91 -15.08 -3.27
CA GLU A 16 5.86 -15.57 -4.18
C GLU A 16 4.43 -15.38 -3.66
N GLU A 17 4.22 -15.59 -2.37
CA GLU A 17 2.92 -15.41 -1.72
C GLU A 17 2.41 -13.96 -1.74
N TYR A 18 3.31 -12.98 -1.93
CA TYR A 18 3.03 -11.54 -2.00
C TYR A 18 3.36 -10.93 -3.37
N SER A 19 3.76 -11.72 -4.36
CA SER A 19 4.12 -11.25 -5.71
C SER A 19 2.99 -10.50 -6.43
N MET A 20 1.77 -10.59 -5.94
CA MET A 20 0.64 -9.80 -6.41
C MET A 20 0.80 -8.28 -6.18
N TYR A 21 1.78 -7.89 -5.39
CA TYR A 21 2.15 -6.49 -5.12
C TYR A 21 3.36 -6.04 -5.93
N ASP A 22 3.98 -6.93 -6.71
CA ASP A 22 5.07 -6.58 -7.61
C ASP A 22 4.55 -5.69 -8.74
N PHE A 23 5.35 -4.73 -9.13
CA PHE A 23 5.11 -3.97 -10.35
C PHE A 23 5.46 -4.81 -11.59
N SER A 24 4.72 -4.61 -12.69
CA SER A 24 4.83 -5.43 -13.92
C SER A 24 6.05 -5.08 -14.78
N GLY A 25 6.69 -3.96 -14.50
CA GLY A 25 7.85 -3.44 -15.22
C GLY A 25 7.84 -1.92 -15.25
N TYR A 26 9.02 -1.31 -15.43
CA TYR A 26 9.18 0.14 -15.31
C TYR A 26 8.37 0.94 -16.34
N GLU A 27 8.38 0.53 -17.59
CA GLU A 27 7.77 1.32 -18.68
C GLU A 27 6.23 1.45 -18.55
N GLU A 28 5.54 0.40 -18.06
CA GLU A 28 4.09 0.45 -17.83
C GLU A 28 3.72 1.14 -16.52
N GLU A 29 4.53 0.95 -15.48
CA GLU A 29 4.26 1.45 -14.13
C GLU A 29 4.77 2.87 -13.90
N GLU A 30 5.68 3.37 -14.75
CA GLU A 30 6.19 4.73 -14.66
C GLU A 30 5.06 5.76 -14.61
N LYS A 31 4.10 5.66 -15.53
CA LYS A 31 2.95 6.58 -15.57
C LYS A 31 2.08 6.52 -14.32
N GLN A 32 1.97 5.36 -13.70
CA GLN A 32 1.24 5.21 -12.45
C GLN A 32 2.01 5.84 -11.29
N LEU A 33 3.31 5.58 -11.18
CA LEU A 33 4.16 6.11 -10.11
C LEU A 33 4.30 7.64 -10.18
N PHE A 34 4.17 8.25 -11.36
CA PHE A 34 4.23 9.71 -11.56
C PHE A 34 2.87 10.41 -11.64
N ASN A 35 1.77 9.75 -11.27
CA ASN A 35 0.42 10.36 -11.28
C ASN A 35 0.18 11.40 -10.17
N GLY A 36 1.17 11.70 -9.35
CA GLY A 36 1.08 12.65 -8.24
C GLY A 36 0.51 12.06 -6.94
N LEU A 37 0.11 10.77 -6.94
CA LEU A 37 -0.52 10.09 -5.81
C LEU A 37 0.40 9.07 -5.12
N HIS A 38 1.66 9.00 -5.54
CA HIS A 38 2.67 8.12 -4.96
C HIS A 38 3.82 8.93 -4.38
N PHE A 39 4.21 8.65 -3.14
CA PHE A 39 5.20 9.39 -2.37
C PHE A 39 6.28 8.42 -1.88
N PRO A 40 7.56 8.59 -2.32
CA PRO A 40 8.66 7.77 -1.82
C PRO A 40 8.96 8.15 -0.37
N VAL A 41 9.29 7.16 0.44
CA VAL A 41 9.65 7.32 1.84
C VAL A 41 11.11 6.96 2.03
N TYR A 42 11.85 7.89 2.63
CA TYR A 42 13.26 7.74 2.92
C TYR A 42 13.50 7.71 4.44
N GLU A 43 14.38 6.85 4.88
CA GLU A 43 14.95 6.87 6.22
C GLU A 43 16.33 7.49 6.17
N LYS A 44 16.64 8.36 7.14
CA LYS A 44 17.96 8.95 7.26
C LYS A 44 18.84 8.01 8.07
N GLU A 45 19.78 7.36 7.42
CA GLU A 45 20.88 6.64 8.07
C GLU A 45 22.15 7.50 7.94
N ILE A 46 22.95 7.57 8.98
CA ILE A 46 24.21 8.30 9.16
C ILE A 46 24.69 9.08 7.91
N GLY A 47 24.03 10.21 7.64
CA GLY A 47 24.42 11.14 6.56
C GLY A 47 23.77 10.89 5.20
N GLU A 48 23.14 9.75 4.96
CA GLU A 48 22.48 9.40 3.69
C GLU A 48 20.99 9.12 3.89
N PHE A 49 20.21 9.34 2.83
CA PHE A 49 18.79 8.98 2.76
C PHE A 49 18.62 7.70 1.97
N ALA A 50 18.18 6.63 2.63
CA ALA A 50 17.86 5.36 1.99
C ALA A 50 16.36 5.28 1.68
N LEU A 51 16.00 4.91 0.45
CA LEU A 51 14.61 4.63 0.09
C LEU A 51 14.16 3.36 0.82
N VAL A 52 13.16 3.48 1.69
CA VAL A 52 12.68 2.37 2.52
C VAL A 52 11.26 1.92 2.16
N GLY A 53 10.49 2.77 1.49
CA GLY A 53 9.10 2.48 1.17
C GLY A 53 8.46 3.53 0.28
N PHE A 54 7.18 3.36 0.03
CA PHE A 54 6.33 4.38 -0.58
C PHE A 54 4.94 4.37 0.03
N VAL A 55 4.25 5.49 -0.11
CA VAL A 55 2.84 5.67 0.24
C VAL A 55 2.08 6.03 -1.03
N SER A 56 0.93 5.39 -1.25
CA SER A 56 -0.06 5.79 -2.25
C SER A 56 -1.26 6.42 -1.54
N VAL A 57 -1.91 7.41 -2.16
CA VAL A 57 -3.05 8.10 -1.56
C VAL A 57 -4.21 8.16 -2.55
N GLY A 58 -5.44 8.12 -2.02
CA GLY A 58 -6.65 8.24 -2.80
C GLY A 58 -6.82 7.12 -3.83
N PRO A 59 -7.23 7.43 -5.08
CA PRO A 59 -7.50 6.41 -6.10
C PRO A 59 -6.32 5.45 -6.38
N ALA A 60 -5.08 5.89 -6.19
CA ALA A 60 -3.89 5.05 -6.38
C ALA A 60 -3.74 3.95 -5.32
N ALA A 61 -4.41 4.10 -4.18
CA ALA A 61 -4.41 3.12 -3.09
C ALA A 61 -5.57 2.12 -3.17
N GLN A 62 -6.52 2.32 -4.08
CA GLN A 62 -7.74 1.54 -4.17
C GLN A 62 -7.56 0.23 -4.93
N VAL A 63 -8.14 -0.85 -4.41
CA VAL A 63 -8.23 -2.15 -5.08
C VAL A 63 -9.56 -2.25 -5.83
N VAL A 64 -9.70 -1.43 -6.89
CA VAL A 64 -10.96 -1.30 -7.63
C VAL A 64 -11.36 -2.60 -8.32
N GLY A 65 -12.61 -3.01 -8.12
CA GLY A 65 -13.26 -4.15 -8.74
C GLY A 65 -14.78 -4.02 -8.69
N ARG A 66 -15.50 -4.93 -9.35
CA ARG A 66 -16.97 -4.88 -9.37
C ARG A 66 -17.58 -4.87 -7.97
N SER A 67 -17.01 -5.64 -7.04
CA SER A 67 -17.52 -5.81 -5.67
C SER A 67 -17.10 -4.71 -4.71
N SER A 68 -16.09 -3.89 -5.06
CA SER A 68 -15.55 -2.86 -4.18
C SER A 68 -15.96 -1.43 -4.56
N ARG A 69 -16.67 -1.26 -5.69
CA ARG A 69 -17.03 0.06 -6.20
C ARG A 69 -17.73 0.94 -5.14
N LYS A 70 -18.77 0.41 -4.51
CA LYS A 70 -19.54 1.14 -3.49
C LYS A 70 -18.71 1.57 -2.28
N ILE A 71 -17.68 0.79 -1.92
CA ILE A 71 -16.79 1.11 -0.81
C ILE A 71 -16.00 2.39 -1.09
N TYR A 72 -15.55 2.55 -2.34
CA TYR A 72 -14.73 3.70 -2.76
C TYR A 72 -15.56 4.89 -3.27
N GLU A 73 -16.88 4.75 -3.38
CA GLU A 73 -17.82 5.85 -3.59
C GLU A 73 -18.07 6.66 -2.29
N ASP A 74 -17.67 6.11 -1.14
CA ASP A 74 -17.68 6.85 0.14
C ASP A 74 -16.49 7.80 0.20
N GLU A 75 -16.76 9.08 -0.04
CA GLU A 75 -15.77 10.16 -0.05
C GLU A 75 -15.43 10.69 1.36
N SER A 76 -16.02 10.15 2.43
CA SER A 76 -15.70 10.50 3.81
C SER A 76 -14.37 9.93 4.31
N ALA A 77 -13.68 9.17 3.46
CA ALA A 77 -12.42 8.53 3.80
C ALA A 77 -11.39 8.65 2.69
N THR A 78 -10.18 9.03 3.05
CA THR A 78 -9.01 9.02 2.17
C THR A 78 -8.33 7.64 2.23
N ASP A 79 -8.15 7.00 1.07
CA ASP A 79 -7.48 5.70 0.96
C ASP A 79 -5.96 5.85 1.04
N ILE A 80 -5.28 4.93 1.76
CA ILE A 80 -3.83 4.79 1.76
C ILE A 80 -3.40 3.39 1.32
N GLY A 81 -2.34 3.34 0.52
CA GLY A 81 -1.61 2.14 0.17
C GLY A 81 -0.15 2.27 0.60
N LEU A 82 0.49 1.16 0.94
CA LEU A 82 1.82 1.15 1.53
C LEU A 82 2.68 0.05 0.91
N GLY A 83 3.88 0.39 0.47
CA GLY A 83 4.91 -0.56 0.06
C GLY A 83 6.17 -0.36 0.90
N LEU A 84 6.59 -1.38 1.64
CA LEU A 84 7.89 -1.41 2.32
C LEU A 84 8.87 -2.19 1.45
N ARG A 85 10.09 -1.68 1.29
CA ARG A 85 11.14 -2.36 0.50
C ARG A 85 11.27 -3.83 0.91
N PRO A 86 11.32 -4.78 -0.04
CA PRO A 86 11.18 -6.22 0.25
C PRO A 86 12.19 -6.75 1.26
N ASP A 87 13.46 -6.32 1.18
CA ASP A 87 14.53 -6.74 2.08
C ASP A 87 14.36 -6.22 3.53
N LEU A 88 13.54 -5.18 3.73
CA LEU A 88 13.22 -4.64 5.05
C LEU A 88 11.99 -5.31 5.67
N CYS A 89 11.26 -6.13 4.90
CA CYS A 89 10.08 -6.81 5.38
C CYS A 89 10.42 -7.93 6.38
N GLY A 90 9.69 -7.98 7.50
CA GLY A 90 9.81 -9.08 8.47
C GLY A 90 11.03 -9.04 9.37
N GLN A 91 11.84 -7.98 9.35
CA GLN A 91 13.04 -7.86 10.19
C GLN A 91 12.76 -7.55 11.68
N GLY A 92 11.51 -7.39 12.08
CA GLY A 92 11.17 -7.09 13.48
C GLY A 92 11.51 -5.68 13.97
N LYS A 93 12.04 -4.80 13.09
CA LYS A 93 12.46 -3.42 13.42
C LYS A 93 11.32 -2.41 13.54
N GLY A 94 10.06 -2.83 13.40
CA GLY A 94 8.91 -1.93 13.48
C GLY A 94 8.71 -0.99 12.28
N LEU A 95 9.50 -1.12 11.21
CA LEU A 95 9.46 -0.22 10.05
C LEU A 95 8.08 -0.17 9.38
N GLY A 96 7.37 -1.31 9.30
CA GLY A 96 6.02 -1.34 8.75
C GLY A 96 5.04 -0.50 9.55
N LEU A 97 5.11 -0.53 10.89
CA LEU A 97 4.26 0.31 11.75
C LEU A 97 4.60 1.79 11.58
N ARG A 98 5.88 2.15 11.58
CA ARG A 98 6.34 3.54 11.37
C ARG A 98 5.88 4.07 10.00
N LEU A 99 5.90 3.23 8.95
CA LEU A 99 5.42 3.61 7.63
C LEU A 99 3.90 3.89 7.64
N VAL A 100 3.11 3.08 8.35
CA VAL A 100 1.67 3.32 8.52
C VAL A 100 1.41 4.62 9.28
N GLU A 101 2.10 4.83 10.40
CA GLU A 101 1.96 6.04 11.22
C GLU A 101 2.33 7.30 10.41
N LEU A 102 3.39 7.24 9.60
CA LEU A 102 3.78 8.31 8.70
C LEU A 102 2.69 8.62 7.67
N ALA A 103 2.13 7.58 7.04
CA ALA A 103 1.08 7.75 6.03
C ALA A 103 -0.20 8.35 6.64
N VAL A 104 -0.57 7.91 7.83
CA VAL A 104 -1.71 8.48 8.58
C VAL A 104 -1.45 9.94 8.91
N ALA A 105 -0.27 10.28 9.43
CA ALA A 105 0.08 11.66 9.76
C ALA A 105 0.06 12.56 8.52
N PHE A 106 0.57 12.07 7.39
CA PHE A 106 0.55 12.78 6.12
C PHE A 106 -0.89 13.05 5.66
N VAL A 107 -1.77 12.04 5.62
CA VAL A 107 -3.17 12.24 5.21
C VAL A 107 -3.89 13.19 6.16
N LYS A 108 -3.69 13.06 7.46
CA LYS A 108 -4.33 13.94 8.45
C LYS A 108 -3.83 15.38 8.39
N SER A 109 -2.63 15.64 7.89
CA SER A 109 -2.15 17.01 7.66
C SER A 109 -2.80 17.66 6.43
N GLU A 110 -3.10 16.89 5.39
CA GLU A 110 -3.70 17.40 4.16
C GLU A 110 -5.23 17.38 4.20
N PHE A 111 -5.82 16.38 4.86
CA PHE A 111 -7.26 16.12 4.96
C PHE A 111 -7.63 15.80 6.42
N PRO A 112 -7.66 16.83 7.32
CA PRO A 112 -7.81 16.62 8.76
C PRO A 112 -9.14 15.96 9.16
N ASP A 113 -10.20 16.22 8.40
CA ASP A 113 -11.55 15.75 8.70
C ASP A 113 -11.86 14.36 8.11
N ASP A 114 -11.04 13.88 7.15
CA ASP A 114 -11.26 12.59 6.51
C ASP A 114 -10.92 11.42 7.44
N ASN A 115 -11.72 10.36 7.35
CA ASN A 115 -11.29 9.07 7.85
C ASN A 115 -10.13 8.54 7.00
N VAL A 116 -9.26 7.72 7.59
CA VAL A 116 -8.19 7.03 6.84
C VAL A 116 -8.60 5.59 6.62
N ARG A 117 -8.66 5.18 5.36
CA ARG A 117 -9.04 3.83 4.92
C ARG A 117 -7.87 3.14 4.22
N LEU A 118 -7.76 1.83 4.37
CA LEU A 118 -6.85 1.00 3.60
C LEU A 118 -7.50 -0.32 3.20
N THR A 119 -6.96 -0.93 2.15
CA THR A 119 -7.40 -2.24 1.67
C THR A 119 -6.21 -3.18 1.59
N VAL A 120 -6.33 -4.36 2.17
CA VAL A 120 -5.26 -5.36 2.26
C VAL A 120 -5.76 -6.75 1.89
N ALA A 121 -4.93 -7.57 1.22
CA ALA A 121 -5.25 -8.97 0.99
C ALA A 121 -5.34 -9.73 2.33
N ALA A 122 -6.42 -10.45 2.56
CA ALA A 122 -6.69 -11.16 3.81
C ALA A 122 -5.61 -12.19 4.18
N GLN A 123 -4.91 -12.70 3.18
CA GLN A 123 -3.78 -13.62 3.35
C GLN A 123 -2.50 -12.93 3.84
N HIS A 124 -2.39 -11.62 3.69
CA HIS A 124 -1.23 -10.85 4.14
C HIS A 124 -1.27 -10.61 5.65
N LYS A 125 -1.18 -11.69 6.42
CA LYS A 125 -1.37 -11.69 7.89
C LYS A 125 -0.46 -10.73 8.63
N ARG A 126 0.79 -10.53 8.14
CA ARG A 126 1.73 -9.61 8.76
C ARG A 126 1.25 -8.16 8.63
N ALA A 127 0.83 -7.76 7.43
CA ALA A 127 0.33 -6.41 7.20
C ALA A 127 -0.95 -6.15 8.03
N VAL A 128 -1.90 -7.09 8.03
CA VAL A 128 -3.12 -6.99 8.85
C VAL A 128 -2.78 -6.73 10.31
N LYS A 129 -1.82 -7.48 10.90
CA LYS A 129 -1.39 -7.27 12.29
C LYS A 129 -0.73 -5.90 12.52
N VAL A 130 0.01 -5.39 11.54
CA VAL A 130 0.61 -4.04 11.62
C VAL A 130 -0.50 -2.98 11.63
N TYR A 131 -1.49 -3.10 10.75
CA TYR A 131 -2.63 -2.18 10.70
C TYR A 131 -3.49 -2.22 11.96
N GLU A 132 -3.76 -3.41 12.50
CA GLU A 132 -4.46 -3.56 13.78
C GLU A 132 -3.69 -2.86 14.93
N ARG A 133 -2.35 -2.93 14.96
CA ARG A 133 -1.50 -2.20 15.92
C ARG A 133 -1.55 -0.69 15.74
N ALA A 134 -1.74 -0.22 14.50
CA ALA A 134 -1.92 1.19 14.17
C ALA A 134 -3.36 1.67 14.36
N ALA A 135 -4.17 0.94 15.12
CA ALA A 135 -5.57 1.23 15.44
C ALA A 135 -6.56 1.13 14.24
N PHE A 136 -6.18 0.49 13.15
CA PHE A 136 -7.13 0.18 12.09
C PHE A 136 -8.03 -1.00 12.48
N VAL A 137 -9.31 -0.88 12.18
CA VAL A 137 -10.31 -1.93 12.40
C VAL A 137 -10.89 -2.39 11.07
N LYS A 138 -11.15 -3.70 10.97
CA LYS A 138 -11.81 -4.30 9.81
C LYS A 138 -13.26 -3.84 9.75
N THR A 139 -13.69 -3.40 8.57
CA THR A 139 -15.07 -2.94 8.34
C THR A 139 -15.78 -3.78 7.30
N GLU A 140 -15.11 -4.07 6.17
CA GLU A 140 -15.71 -4.78 5.05
C GLU A 140 -14.75 -5.80 4.44
N GLU A 141 -15.30 -6.73 3.66
CA GLU A 141 -14.52 -7.68 2.87
C GLU A 141 -15.12 -7.81 1.47
N PHE A 142 -14.27 -8.02 0.48
CA PHE A 142 -14.68 -8.34 -0.88
C PHE A 142 -13.71 -9.29 -1.57
N ARG A 143 -14.12 -9.82 -2.72
CA ARG A 143 -13.28 -10.69 -3.57
C ARG A 143 -13.01 -10.03 -4.90
N LYS A 144 -11.77 -10.15 -5.37
CA LYS A 144 -11.33 -9.71 -6.70
C LYS A 144 -10.47 -10.80 -7.34
N MET A 145 -10.64 -11.00 -8.64
CA MET A 145 -9.77 -11.89 -9.42
C MET A 145 -8.43 -11.19 -9.66
N MET A 146 -7.35 -11.77 -9.12
CA MET A 146 -6.00 -11.24 -9.26
C MET A 146 -5.16 -12.15 -10.17
N PRO A 147 -4.17 -11.63 -10.89
CA PRO A 147 -3.20 -12.46 -11.61
C PRO A 147 -2.54 -13.44 -10.65
N GLY A 148 -2.38 -14.67 -11.05
CA GLY A 148 -1.61 -15.69 -10.34
C GLY A 148 -0.29 -15.97 -11.04
N VAL A 149 0.59 -16.72 -10.39
CA VAL A 149 1.98 -17.01 -10.81
C VAL A 149 2.09 -17.56 -12.24
N ASN A 150 1.07 -18.22 -12.78
CA ASN A 150 1.07 -18.79 -14.13
C ASN A 150 0.12 -18.07 -15.10
N GLY A 151 -0.14 -16.78 -14.90
CA GLY A 151 -1.08 -16.01 -15.71
C GLY A 151 -2.56 -16.38 -15.49
N LYS A 152 -2.87 -17.44 -14.71
CA LYS A 152 -4.23 -17.81 -14.37
C LYS A 152 -4.74 -16.89 -13.26
N LYS A 153 -5.88 -16.25 -13.49
CA LYS A 153 -6.54 -15.44 -12.47
C LYS A 153 -7.02 -16.32 -11.31
N ARG A 154 -6.76 -15.87 -10.08
CA ARG A 154 -7.26 -16.52 -8.85
C ARG A 154 -8.09 -15.54 -8.02
N PRO A 155 -9.14 -16.02 -7.32
CA PRO A 155 -9.88 -15.15 -6.42
C PRO A 155 -9.02 -14.80 -5.21
N CYS A 156 -8.88 -13.51 -4.93
CA CYS A 156 -8.22 -12.99 -3.74
C CYS A 156 -9.26 -12.30 -2.87
N ARG A 157 -9.24 -12.57 -1.56
CA ARG A 157 -10.06 -11.89 -0.57
C ARG A 157 -9.31 -10.68 -0.02
N PHE A 158 -9.97 -9.53 -0.05
CA PHE A 158 -9.48 -8.28 0.49
C PHE A 158 -10.30 -7.86 1.69
N VAL A 159 -9.63 -7.24 2.64
CA VAL A 159 -10.22 -6.67 3.86
C VAL A 159 -10.04 -5.16 3.77
N VAL A 160 -11.11 -4.42 3.98
CA VAL A 160 -11.10 -2.97 4.14
C VAL A 160 -10.97 -2.66 5.62
N MET A 161 -10.11 -1.73 5.95
CA MET A 161 -9.88 -1.32 7.33
C MET A 161 -9.92 0.20 7.42
N ILE A 162 -10.50 0.72 8.51
CA ILE A 162 -10.61 2.15 8.79
C ILE A 162 -9.90 2.45 10.11
N LEU A 163 -9.19 3.57 10.16
CA LEU A 163 -8.57 4.08 11.38
C LEU A 163 -9.66 4.50 12.38
N LYS A 164 -9.50 4.10 13.64
CA LYS A 164 -10.34 4.51 14.76
C LYS A 164 -9.87 5.80 15.40
#